data_7e17bf5dbfd8bef2705abb0207c402a3
#
_entry.id   7e17bf5dbfd8bef2705abb0207c402a3
#
_cell.length_a   1.000
_cell.length_b   1.000
_cell.length_c   1.000
_cell.angle_alpha   90.00
_cell.angle_beta   90.00
_cell.angle_gamma   90.00
#
_symmetry.space_group_name_H-M   'P 1'
#
loop_
_entity.id
_entity.type
_entity.pdbx_description
1 polymer ?
#
loop_
_entity_poly.entity_id
_entity_poly.type
_entity_poly.pdbx_seq_one_letter_code
_entity_poly.pdbx_strand_id
1 'polypeptide(L)'
;MPAIEIDLYSDTQSKPTPEMRKAMAEAEVGDEQQGTDPTVTKLCEMTAELLGKEEAVFLPSGTMCNQISVAVHCRPGDEVIADKTAHIVNTEGGGLAVFAGAMSRVIDGQKGVFTAAQLEGAVRRARRHTPKPRMVVVEQTSNS
;
A
#
# COMPACT_ATOMS: atom_id res chain seq x y z
N MET A 1 3.60 21.96 -27.85
CA MET A 1 2.51 21.05 -27.50
C MET A 1 1.49 21.86 -26.73
N PRO A 2 0.16 21.63 -26.91
CA PRO A 2 -0.82 22.28 -26.06
C PRO A 2 -0.55 21.90 -24.59
N ALA A 3 -0.78 22.85 -23.68
CA ALA A 3 -0.65 22.57 -22.26
C ALA A 3 -1.71 21.53 -21.86
N ILE A 4 -1.32 20.48 -21.15
CA ILE A 4 -2.25 19.51 -20.58
C ILE A 4 -2.91 20.19 -19.39
N GLU A 5 -4.21 20.45 -19.47
CA GLU A 5 -4.97 21.08 -18.40
C GLU A 5 -5.31 20.11 -17.27
N ILE A 6 -5.61 18.86 -17.62
CA ILE A 6 -5.94 17.79 -16.68
C ILE A 6 -5.08 16.59 -17.04
N ASP A 7 -4.22 16.17 -16.13
CA ASP A 7 -3.35 15.02 -16.30
C ASP A 7 -3.82 13.91 -15.34
N LEU A 8 -4.31 12.82 -15.91
CA LEU A 8 -4.76 11.63 -15.19
C LEU A 8 -3.87 10.41 -15.50
N TYR A 9 -2.67 10.65 -16.04
CA TYR A 9 -1.77 9.56 -16.40
C TYR A 9 -1.21 8.84 -15.18
N SER A 10 -0.73 9.58 -14.18
CA SER A 10 -0.16 9.02 -12.95
C SER A 10 -0.19 10.03 -11.81
N ASP A 11 -0.48 9.56 -10.61
CA ASP A 11 -0.36 10.33 -9.36
C ASP A 11 1.06 10.90 -9.16
N THR A 12 2.10 10.21 -9.64
CA THR A 12 3.49 10.68 -9.56
C THR A 12 3.78 11.93 -10.38
N GLN A 13 2.90 12.31 -11.32
CA GLN A 13 3.04 13.53 -12.12
C GLN A 13 2.32 14.74 -11.52
N SER A 14 1.50 14.55 -10.50
CA SER A 14 0.82 15.65 -9.82
C SER A 14 1.82 16.57 -9.12
N LYS A 15 1.52 17.88 -9.15
CA LYS A 15 2.37 18.90 -8.56
C LYS A 15 1.65 19.59 -7.42
N PRO A 16 2.36 19.93 -6.32
CA PRO A 16 1.74 20.68 -5.25
C PRO A 16 1.29 22.06 -5.70
N THR A 17 0.12 22.49 -5.23
CA THR A 17 -0.39 23.85 -5.45
C THR A 17 0.49 24.89 -4.72
N PRO A 18 0.35 26.20 -5.03
CA PRO A 18 1.05 27.24 -4.28
C PRO A 18 0.75 27.19 -2.77
N GLU A 19 -0.49 26.90 -2.38
CA GLU A 19 -0.91 26.77 -0.99
C GLU A 19 -0.26 25.58 -0.30
N MET A 20 -0.17 24.42 -0.97
CA MET A 20 0.55 23.25 -0.48
C MET A 20 2.04 23.56 -0.29
N ARG A 21 2.66 24.27 -1.24
CA ARG A 21 4.07 24.69 -1.12
C ARG A 21 4.30 25.61 0.07
N LYS A 22 3.38 26.55 0.28
CA LYS A 22 3.41 27.44 1.43
C LYS A 22 3.27 26.64 2.74
N ALA A 23 2.28 25.76 2.82
CA ALA A 23 2.08 24.91 4.00
C ALA A 23 3.32 24.05 4.33
N MET A 24 3.97 23.47 3.32
CA MET A 24 5.23 22.74 3.52
C MET A 24 6.38 23.63 4.05
N ALA A 25 6.49 24.86 3.55
CA ALA A 25 7.54 25.79 3.96
C ALA A 25 7.34 26.35 5.35
N GLU A 26 6.10 26.47 5.80
CA GLU A 26 5.70 27.05 7.08
C GLU A 26 5.38 25.97 8.14
N ALA A 27 5.45 24.68 7.78
CA ALA A 27 5.15 23.60 8.70
C ALA A 27 6.09 23.64 9.93
N GLU A 28 5.50 23.52 11.10
CA GLU A 28 6.26 23.27 12.31
C GLU A 28 6.82 21.85 12.28
N VAL A 29 8.11 21.72 12.53
CA VAL A 29 8.82 20.44 12.49
C VAL A 29 9.45 20.11 13.83
N GLY A 30 9.59 18.84 14.12
CA GLY A 30 10.24 18.32 15.32
C GLY A 30 10.97 17.02 15.02
N ASP A 31 11.35 16.31 16.08
CA ASP A 31 11.99 15.01 15.95
C ASP A 31 10.93 13.91 15.84
N GLU A 32 10.69 13.41 14.63
CA GLU A 32 9.75 12.33 14.36
C GLU A 32 10.14 11.03 15.10
N GLN A 33 11.43 10.73 15.20
CA GLN A 33 11.94 9.56 15.94
C GLN A 33 11.55 9.59 17.43
N GLN A 34 11.44 10.78 18.02
CA GLN A 34 10.99 10.98 19.40
C GLN A 34 9.48 11.22 19.52
N GLY A 35 8.76 11.18 18.40
CA GLY A 35 7.33 11.49 18.37
C GLY A 35 6.99 12.94 18.71
N THR A 36 7.93 13.87 18.48
CA THR A 36 7.76 15.29 18.81
C THR A 36 7.56 16.19 17.59
N ASP A 37 7.38 15.62 16.39
CA ASP A 37 7.00 16.40 15.20
C ASP A 37 5.48 16.63 15.20
N PRO A 38 5.02 17.88 15.39
CA PRO A 38 3.59 18.17 15.53
C PRO A 38 2.85 18.00 14.18
N THR A 39 3.52 18.21 13.07
CA THR A 39 2.92 18.09 11.73
C THR A 39 2.68 16.61 11.35
N VAL A 40 3.63 15.74 11.63
CA VAL A 40 3.48 14.29 11.44
C VAL A 40 2.41 13.73 12.37
N THR A 41 2.43 14.10 13.65
CA THR A 41 1.42 13.69 14.64
C THR A 41 0.01 14.06 14.16
N LYS A 42 -0.20 15.32 13.78
CA LYS A 42 -1.48 15.80 13.28
C LYS A 42 -1.94 15.04 12.02
N LEU A 43 -1.03 14.75 11.07
CA LEU A 43 -1.35 13.98 9.88
C LEU A 43 -1.84 12.57 10.25
N CYS A 44 -1.16 11.90 11.17
CA CYS A 44 -1.54 10.56 11.63
C CYS A 44 -2.91 10.58 12.32
N GLU A 45 -3.14 11.51 13.24
CA GLU A 45 -4.42 11.67 13.94
C GLU A 45 -5.59 11.90 12.96
N MET A 46 -5.43 12.85 12.03
CA MET A 46 -6.45 13.15 11.01
C MET A 46 -6.73 11.94 10.12
N THR A 47 -5.71 11.18 9.77
CA THR A 47 -5.85 9.98 8.92
C THR A 47 -6.56 8.87 9.69
N ALA A 48 -6.21 8.65 10.94
CA ALA A 48 -6.85 7.67 11.80
C ALA A 48 -8.34 7.99 11.99
N GLU A 49 -8.66 9.26 12.28
CA GLU A 49 -10.04 9.73 12.42
C GLU A 49 -10.86 9.54 11.14
N LEU A 50 -10.31 9.99 10.00
CA LEU A 50 -10.95 9.88 8.69
C LEU A 50 -11.30 8.42 8.33
N LEU A 51 -10.42 7.50 8.67
CA LEU A 51 -10.57 6.07 8.35
C LEU A 51 -11.23 5.25 9.46
N GLY A 52 -11.55 5.86 10.61
CA GLY A 52 -12.14 5.18 11.77
C GLY A 52 -11.19 4.12 12.34
N LYS A 53 -9.88 4.41 12.39
CA LYS A 53 -8.85 3.53 12.93
C LYS A 53 -8.31 4.08 14.24
N GLU A 54 -7.69 3.20 15.03
CA GLU A 54 -7.09 3.58 16.31
C GLU A 54 -5.86 4.48 16.11
N GLU A 55 -5.05 4.16 15.11
CA GLU A 55 -3.80 4.85 14.81
C GLU A 55 -3.48 4.84 13.32
N ALA A 56 -2.59 5.73 12.90
CA ALA A 56 -1.97 5.73 11.59
C ALA A 56 -0.46 5.99 11.73
N VAL A 57 0.31 5.54 10.76
CA VAL A 57 1.76 5.74 10.71
C VAL A 57 2.12 6.39 9.38
N PHE A 58 2.86 7.50 9.44
CA PHE A 58 3.43 8.13 8.24
C PHE A 58 4.72 7.41 7.83
N LEU A 59 4.82 7.07 6.55
CA LEU A 59 6.02 6.47 5.96
C LEU A 59 6.35 7.19 4.64
N PRO A 60 7.63 7.30 4.27
CA PRO A 60 8.07 8.14 3.14
C PRO A 60 7.70 7.58 1.76
N SER A 61 7.22 6.34 1.64
CA SER A 61 6.77 5.79 0.36
C SER A 61 5.69 4.73 0.53
N GLY A 62 4.79 4.62 -0.48
CA GLY A 62 3.78 3.56 -0.54
C GLY A 62 4.39 2.16 -0.61
N THR A 63 5.48 1.98 -1.35
CA THR A 63 6.24 0.72 -1.38
C THR A 63 6.69 0.30 0.02
N MET A 64 7.22 1.23 0.82
CA MET A 64 7.61 0.95 2.21
C MET A 64 6.40 0.54 3.06
N CYS A 65 5.26 1.23 2.92
CA CYS A 65 4.01 0.86 3.59
C CYS A 65 3.60 -0.58 3.27
N ASN A 66 3.61 -0.95 1.99
CA ASN A 66 3.25 -2.28 1.54
C ASN A 66 4.21 -3.34 2.11
N GLN A 67 5.52 -3.11 2.03
CA GLN A 67 6.52 -4.08 2.51
C GLN A 67 6.42 -4.29 4.02
N ILE A 68 6.25 -3.23 4.80
CA ILE A 68 6.05 -3.32 6.25
C ILE A 68 4.75 -4.06 6.56
N SER A 69 3.65 -3.75 5.87
CA SER A 69 2.36 -4.43 6.07
C SER A 69 2.49 -5.94 5.87
N VAL A 70 3.19 -6.37 4.82
CA VAL A 70 3.43 -7.79 4.61
C VAL A 70 4.34 -8.39 5.68
N ALA A 71 5.44 -7.70 6.03
CA ALA A 71 6.41 -8.20 7.01
C ALA A 71 5.82 -8.39 8.42
N VAL A 72 4.86 -7.53 8.82
CA VAL A 72 4.21 -7.66 10.13
C VAL A 72 3.14 -8.75 10.17
N HIS A 73 2.51 -9.05 9.04
CA HIS A 73 1.41 -10.02 8.96
C HIS A 73 1.84 -11.41 8.49
N CYS A 74 2.90 -11.52 7.69
CA CYS A 74 3.35 -12.77 7.08
C CYS A 74 4.62 -13.32 7.73
N ARG A 75 4.84 -14.62 7.55
CA ARG A 75 6.06 -15.34 7.89
C ARG A 75 6.59 -16.06 6.65
N PRO A 76 7.87 -16.45 6.58
CA PRO A 76 8.40 -17.21 5.47
C PRO A 76 7.54 -18.44 5.14
N GLY A 77 7.14 -18.56 3.87
CA GLY A 77 6.25 -19.60 3.40
C GLY A 77 4.76 -19.29 3.46
N ASP A 78 4.35 -18.17 4.06
CA ASP A 78 2.97 -17.68 3.96
C ASP A 78 2.65 -17.17 2.54
N GLU A 79 1.37 -17.10 2.21
CA GLU A 79 0.88 -16.70 0.90
C GLU A 79 0.08 -15.39 0.98
N VAL A 80 0.41 -14.46 0.09
CA VAL A 80 -0.30 -13.19 -0.12
C VAL A 80 -1.11 -13.31 -1.40
N ILE A 81 -2.42 -13.11 -1.30
CA ILE A 81 -3.35 -13.19 -2.45
C ILE A 81 -3.61 -11.77 -2.95
N ALA A 82 -3.43 -11.55 -4.25
CA ALA A 82 -3.66 -10.25 -4.89
C ALA A 82 -4.09 -10.43 -6.34
N ASP A 83 -4.58 -9.36 -6.98
CA ASP A 83 -4.75 -9.39 -8.44
C ASP A 83 -3.40 -9.54 -9.14
N LYS A 84 -3.39 -10.19 -10.31
CA LYS A 84 -2.17 -10.44 -11.10
C LYS A 84 -1.46 -9.14 -11.51
N THR A 85 -2.18 -8.03 -11.59
CA THR A 85 -1.64 -6.73 -11.99
C THR A 85 -1.24 -5.86 -10.80
N ALA A 86 -1.49 -6.31 -9.56
CA ALA A 86 -1.22 -5.52 -8.36
C ALA A 86 0.25 -5.05 -8.28
N HIS A 87 0.43 -3.81 -7.85
CA HIS A 87 1.72 -3.15 -7.71
C HIS A 87 2.67 -3.94 -6.81
N ILE A 88 2.16 -4.44 -5.67
CA ILE A 88 2.93 -5.22 -4.70
C ILE A 88 3.51 -6.52 -5.28
N VAL A 89 2.89 -7.06 -6.34
CA VAL A 89 3.36 -8.28 -7.02
C VAL A 89 4.40 -7.96 -8.09
N ASN A 90 4.20 -6.86 -8.84
CA ASN A 90 4.92 -6.62 -10.10
C ASN A 90 5.99 -5.53 -10.03
N THR A 91 5.83 -4.53 -9.18
CA THR A 91 6.59 -3.27 -9.27
C THR A 91 7.33 -2.88 -7.97
N GLU A 92 7.46 -3.81 -7.03
CA GLU A 92 8.12 -3.55 -5.74
C GLU A 92 9.40 -4.38 -5.53
N GLY A 93 10.13 -4.69 -6.60
CA GLY A 93 11.45 -5.31 -6.52
C GLY A 93 11.47 -6.70 -5.86
N GLY A 94 10.36 -7.43 -5.86
CA GLY A 94 10.26 -8.73 -5.21
C GLY A 94 10.18 -8.66 -3.69
N GLY A 95 9.75 -7.52 -3.15
CA GLY A 95 9.73 -7.24 -1.72
C GLY A 95 8.98 -8.27 -0.86
N LEU A 96 7.91 -8.87 -1.37
CA LEU A 96 7.21 -9.98 -0.70
C LEU A 96 8.16 -11.12 -0.31
N ALA A 97 9.05 -11.50 -1.23
CA ALA A 97 10.01 -12.56 -0.99
C ALA A 97 11.19 -12.07 -0.13
N VAL A 98 11.70 -10.86 -0.38
CA VAL A 98 12.90 -10.33 0.28
C VAL A 98 12.65 -10.03 1.76
N PHE A 99 11.55 -9.36 2.10
CA PHE A 99 11.33 -8.89 3.47
C PHE A 99 10.50 -9.83 4.31
N ALA A 100 9.58 -10.59 3.71
CA ALA A 100 8.69 -11.48 4.45
C ALA A 100 8.88 -12.97 4.12
N GLY A 101 9.63 -13.30 3.07
CA GLY A 101 9.69 -14.68 2.57
C GLY A 101 8.32 -15.19 2.09
N ALA A 102 7.41 -14.28 1.79
CA ALA A 102 6.05 -14.62 1.41
C ALA A 102 5.93 -14.93 -0.09
N MET A 103 5.02 -15.83 -0.43
CA MET A 103 4.69 -16.18 -1.80
C MET A 103 3.51 -15.36 -2.29
N SER A 104 3.56 -14.94 -3.55
CA SER A 104 2.38 -14.36 -4.20
C SER A 104 1.48 -15.45 -4.78
N ARG A 105 0.17 -15.31 -4.56
CA ARG A 105 -0.86 -16.04 -5.26
C ARG A 105 -1.77 -15.06 -5.99
N VAL A 106 -1.72 -15.11 -7.32
CA VAL A 106 -2.44 -14.14 -8.13
C VAL A 106 -3.83 -14.64 -8.51
N ILE A 107 -4.77 -13.70 -8.55
CA ILE A 107 -6.11 -13.86 -9.11
C ILE A 107 -6.12 -13.14 -10.46
N ASP A 108 -6.73 -13.76 -11.45
CA ASP A 108 -6.98 -13.16 -12.76
C ASP A 108 -8.28 -12.35 -12.71
N GLY A 109 -8.17 -11.16 -12.15
CA GLY A 109 -9.25 -10.19 -12.10
C GLY A 109 -9.38 -9.38 -13.39
N GLN A 110 -10.34 -8.46 -13.41
CA GLN A 110 -10.53 -7.53 -14.51
C GLN A 110 -10.15 -6.11 -14.06
N LYS A 111 -9.15 -5.52 -14.68
CA LYS A 111 -8.62 -4.18 -14.32
C LYS A 111 -8.29 -4.07 -12.82
N GLY A 112 -7.60 -5.07 -12.28
CA GLY A 112 -7.23 -5.09 -10.85
C GLY A 112 -8.36 -5.47 -9.89
N VAL A 113 -9.58 -5.70 -10.38
CA VAL A 113 -10.75 -6.04 -9.55
C VAL A 113 -11.05 -7.53 -9.63
N PHE A 114 -11.19 -8.18 -8.50
CA PHE A 114 -11.64 -9.56 -8.38
C PHE A 114 -12.86 -9.69 -7.46
N THR A 115 -13.65 -10.72 -7.68
CA THR A 115 -14.88 -11.00 -6.91
C THR A 115 -14.59 -11.86 -5.68
N ALA A 116 -15.53 -11.87 -4.71
CA ALA A 116 -15.45 -12.76 -3.56
C ALA A 116 -15.36 -14.24 -3.98
N ALA A 117 -16.10 -14.65 -5.01
CA ALA A 117 -16.05 -16.04 -5.52
C ALA A 117 -14.67 -16.41 -6.10
N GLN A 118 -13.99 -15.47 -6.78
CA GLN A 118 -12.64 -15.67 -7.26
C GLN A 118 -11.65 -15.77 -6.07
N LEU A 119 -11.83 -14.95 -5.05
CA LEU A 119 -11.03 -15.03 -3.83
C LEU A 119 -11.23 -16.37 -3.11
N GLU A 120 -12.47 -16.82 -2.92
CA GLU A 120 -12.77 -18.13 -2.31
C GLU A 120 -12.08 -19.28 -3.08
N GLY A 121 -12.10 -19.23 -4.42
CA GLY A 121 -11.39 -20.18 -5.26
C GLY A 121 -9.85 -20.09 -5.15
N ALA A 122 -9.32 -18.94 -4.79
CA ALA A 122 -7.90 -18.72 -4.59
C ALA A 122 -7.42 -19.17 -3.20
N VAL A 123 -8.26 -19.06 -2.17
CA VAL A 123 -7.90 -19.47 -0.80
C VAL A 123 -7.68 -20.98 -0.73
N ARG A 124 -6.46 -21.37 -0.40
CA ARG A 124 -6.10 -22.78 -0.25
C ARG A 124 -6.65 -23.36 1.05
N ARG A 125 -7.20 -24.55 0.99
CA ARG A 125 -7.47 -25.33 2.21
C ARG A 125 -6.15 -25.68 2.89
N ALA A 126 -6.09 -25.53 4.21
CA ALA A 126 -4.92 -25.92 4.99
C ALA A 126 -4.60 -27.41 4.79
N ARG A 127 -3.42 -27.71 4.27
CA ARG A 127 -2.85 -29.06 4.11
C ARG A 127 -1.37 -29.01 4.43
N ARG A 128 -0.80 -30.17 4.79
CA ARG A 128 0.60 -30.30 5.20
C ARG A 128 1.61 -29.69 4.21
N HIS A 129 1.31 -29.68 2.92
CA HIS A 129 2.23 -29.30 1.85
C HIS A 129 1.76 -28.05 1.07
N THR A 130 0.80 -27.30 1.59
CA THR A 130 0.34 -26.07 0.94
C THR A 130 0.77 -24.83 1.71
N PRO A 131 1.21 -23.77 1.03
CA PRO A 131 1.40 -22.47 1.66
C PRO A 131 0.14 -22.03 2.39
N LYS A 132 0.31 -21.30 3.48
CA LYS A 132 -0.79 -20.80 4.29
C LYS A 132 -1.24 -19.45 3.73
N PRO A 133 -2.49 -19.33 3.24
CA PRO A 133 -3.03 -18.02 2.88
C PRO A 133 -3.11 -17.14 4.13
N ARG A 134 -2.43 -16.02 4.10
CA ARG A 134 -2.29 -15.15 5.27
C ARG A 134 -2.89 -13.78 5.08
N MET A 135 -2.75 -13.24 3.88
CA MET A 135 -3.11 -11.87 3.56
C MET A 135 -3.79 -11.79 2.20
N VAL A 136 -4.76 -10.90 2.09
CA VAL A 136 -5.38 -10.48 0.82
C VAL A 136 -5.05 -9.01 0.63
N VAL A 137 -4.54 -8.66 -0.53
CA VAL A 137 -4.25 -7.28 -0.90
C VAL A 137 -5.21 -6.83 -1.99
N VAL A 138 -5.86 -5.70 -1.74
CA VAL A 138 -6.72 -5.00 -2.70
C VAL A 138 -6.08 -3.66 -3.00
N GLU A 139 -5.84 -3.38 -4.27
CA GLU A 139 -5.24 -2.14 -4.73
C GLU A 139 -6.30 -1.12 -5.13
N GLN A 140 -6.16 0.09 -4.63
CA GLN A 140 -7.06 1.21 -4.90
C GLN A 140 -6.22 2.48 -5.03
N THR A 141 -6.08 3.03 -6.22
CA THR A 141 -6.53 2.61 -7.54
C THR A 141 -5.54 1.68 -8.22
N SER A 142 -6.01 0.76 -9.07
CA SER A 142 -5.13 -0.10 -9.86
C SER A 142 -4.41 0.70 -10.95
N ASN A 143 -3.14 0.39 -11.19
CA ASN A 143 -2.31 0.98 -12.26
C ASN A 143 -2.55 0.34 -13.65
N SER A 144 -3.50 -0.56 -13.80
CA SER A 144 -3.74 -1.34 -15.02
C SER A 144 -5.19 -1.31 -15.48
#